data_61ce5c7537fd6a57743b625cc7b31506
#
_entry.id   61ce5c7537fd6a57743b625cc7b31506
#
_cell.length_a   1.000
_cell.length_b   1.000
_cell.length_c   1.000
_cell.angle_alpha   90.00
_cell.angle_beta   90.00
_cell.angle_gamma   90.00
#
_symmetry.space_group_name_H-M   'P 1'
#
loop_
_entity.id
_entity.type
_entity.pdbx_description
1 polymer ?
#
loop_
_entity_poly.entity_id
_entity_poly.type
_entity_poly.pdbx_seq_one_letter_code
_entity_poly.pdbx_strand_id
1 'polypeptide(L)'
;GCDLVYVATDARMGYPAVRFGVPDMHFHAWFLGMRRAMEMMITGDAITGVEAVAEGWANAAFPVEELDGAVLAVARRVADLPTEIVQMNKRAVHTQMEYMGMRAGIRAGTELCALGTHSSAMAEFLEKVRGEGLTGALQDRDLPFGDYRTDQG
;
A
#
# COMPACT_ATOMS: atom_id res chain seq x y z
N GLY A 1 6.67 2.13 -1.21
CA GLY A 1 7.75 2.31 -2.04
C GLY A 1 9.15 1.90 -1.55
N CYS A 2 9.32 0.72 -0.91
CA CYS A 2 10.64 0.16 -0.61
C CYS A 2 10.98 -0.94 -1.62
N ASP A 3 12.27 -1.19 -1.84
CA ASP A 3 12.73 -2.25 -2.76
C ASP A 3 12.50 -3.66 -2.20
N LEU A 4 12.60 -3.79 -0.88
CA LEU A 4 12.29 -5.01 -0.15
C LEU A 4 11.22 -4.70 0.89
N VAL A 5 10.21 -5.56 0.98
CA VAL A 5 9.07 -5.40 1.88
C VAL A 5 8.88 -6.69 2.68
N TYR A 6 8.97 -6.57 3.99
CA TYR A 6 8.70 -7.64 4.95
C TYR A 6 7.59 -7.18 5.87
N VAL A 7 6.65 -8.05 6.16
CA VAL A 7 5.42 -7.69 6.88
C VAL A 7 5.11 -8.68 7.99
N ALA A 8 4.29 -8.26 8.94
CA ALA A 8 3.72 -9.19 9.89
C ALA A 8 2.68 -10.08 9.19
N THR A 9 2.54 -11.35 9.62
CA THR A 9 1.58 -12.29 9.02
C THR A 9 0.14 -11.79 9.09
N ASP A 10 -0.20 -11.08 10.16
CA ASP A 10 -1.50 -10.48 10.44
C ASP A 10 -1.63 -9.02 9.98
N ALA A 11 -0.57 -8.46 9.35
CA ALA A 11 -0.64 -7.10 8.81
C ALA A 11 -1.85 -6.94 7.88
N ARG A 12 -2.45 -5.75 7.90
CA ARG A 12 -3.54 -5.39 7.01
C ARG A 12 -3.03 -4.35 6.01
N MET A 13 -2.98 -4.73 4.76
CA MET A 13 -2.45 -3.90 3.66
C MET A 13 -3.58 -3.57 2.70
N GLY A 14 -3.93 -2.31 2.59
CA GLY A 14 -5.04 -1.86 1.74
C GLY A 14 -5.08 -0.35 1.59
N TYR A 15 -6.05 0.11 0.81
CA TYR A 15 -6.25 1.54 0.57
C TYR A 15 -7.71 1.96 0.80
N PRO A 16 -8.18 2.00 2.04
CA PRO A 16 -9.57 2.34 2.35
C PRO A 16 -9.94 3.79 2.01
N ALA A 17 -8.98 4.64 1.64
CA ALA A 17 -9.23 6.01 1.18
C ALA A 17 -10.09 6.08 -0.09
N VAL A 18 -10.18 5.01 -0.88
CA VAL A 18 -11.11 4.94 -2.03
C VAL A 18 -12.56 5.12 -1.62
N ARG A 19 -12.90 4.84 -0.36
CA ARG A 19 -14.26 4.95 0.20
C ARG A 19 -14.71 6.39 0.43
N PHE A 20 -13.83 7.37 0.34
CA PHE A 20 -14.17 8.80 0.40
C PHE A 20 -13.68 9.59 -0.82
N GLY A 21 -13.34 8.93 -1.90
CA GLY A 21 -13.17 9.56 -3.20
C GLY A 21 -11.76 10.01 -3.57
N VAL A 22 -10.71 9.52 -2.91
CA VAL A 22 -9.33 9.79 -3.32
C VAL A 22 -8.70 8.56 -3.94
N PRO A 23 -8.61 8.48 -5.27
CA PRO A 23 -7.83 7.43 -5.90
C PRO A 23 -6.35 7.76 -5.77
N ASP A 24 -5.62 7.02 -4.95
CA ASP A 24 -4.17 7.18 -4.82
C ASP A 24 -3.48 5.84 -5.01
N MET A 25 -3.36 5.41 -6.27
CA MET A 25 -2.69 4.17 -6.53
C MET A 25 -1.74 4.27 -7.68
N HIS A 26 -0.49 4.35 -7.33
CA HIS A 26 0.54 4.63 -8.30
C HIS A 26 1.22 3.37 -8.83
N PHE A 27 1.22 2.26 -8.06
CA PHE A 27 2.05 1.09 -8.39
C PHE A 27 1.39 -0.27 -8.15
N HIS A 28 0.17 -0.33 -7.66
CA HIS A 28 -0.51 -1.58 -7.32
C HIS A 28 -0.61 -2.54 -8.49
N ALA A 29 -0.90 -2.03 -9.69
CA ALA A 29 -1.03 -2.88 -10.87
C ALA A 29 0.27 -3.61 -11.24
N TRP A 30 1.44 -3.03 -10.93
CA TRP A 30 2.72 -3.67 -11.20
C TRP A 30 3.05 -4.79 -10.20
N PHE A 31 2.65 -4.63 -8.94
CA PHE A 31 2.95 -5.62 -7.89
C PHE A 31 1.87 -6.69 -7.75
N LEU A 32 0.59 -6.34 -7.93
CA LEU A 32 -0.55 -7.23 -7.71
C LEU A 32 -1.20 -7.73 -9.01
N GLY A 33 -0.78 -7.20 -10.15
CA GLY A 33 -1.49 -7.39 -11.41
C GLY A 33 -2.85 -6.66 -11.44
N MET A 34 -3.40 -6.54 -12.64
CA MET A 34 -4.58 -5.69 -12.88
C MET A 34 -5.80 -6.09 -12.06
N ARG A 35 -6.09 -7.40 -11.92
CA ARG A 35 -7.34 -7.85 -11.29
C ARG A 35 -7.38 -7.55 -9.80
N ARG A 36 -6.29 -7.88 -9.09
CA ARG A 36 -6.21 -7.64 -7.64
C ARG A 36 -6.12 -6.15 -7.32
N ALA A 37 -5.32 -5.42 -8.10
CA ALA A 37 -5.27 -3.96 -7.98
C ALA A 37 -6.64 -3.33 -8.17
N MET A 38 -7.42 -3.77 -9.18
CA MET A 38 -8.76 -3.27 -9.44
C MET A 38 -9.73 -3.58 -8.30
N GLU A 39 -9.70 -4.80 -7.76
CA GLU A 39 -10.53 -5.20 -6.61
C GLU A 39 -10.25 -4.30 -5.40
N MET A 40 -8.99 -4.16 -5.00
CA MET A 40 -8.60 -3.30 -3.86
C MET A 40 -8.98 -1.82 -4.09
N MET A 41 -8.85 -1.34 -5.33
CA MET A 41 -9.16 0.04 -5.68
C MET A 41 -10.65 0.34 -5.76
N ILE A 42 -11.49 -0.66 -5.94
CA ILE A 42 -12.95 -0.49 -6.00
C ILE A 42 -13.58 -0.71 -4.62
N THR A 43 -13.11 -1.71 -3.87
CA THR A 43 -13.68 -2.07 -2.57
C THR A 43 -13.05 -1.34 -1.40
N GLY A 44 -11.76 -1.03 -1.50
CA GLY A 44 -10.94 -0.54 -0.38
C GLY A 44 -10.57 -1.62 0.63
N ASP A 45 -10.82 -2.90 0.31
CA ASP A 45 -10.53 -4.00 1.21
C ASP A 45 -9.02 -4.23 1.37
N ALA A 46 -8.64 -4.63 2.57
CA ALA A 46 -7.25 -4.95 2.89
C ALA A 46 -6.98 -6.45 2.70
N ILE A 47 -5.74 -6.76 2.34
CA ILE A 47 -5.20 -8.12 2.36
C ILE A 47 -4.32 -8.33 3.59
N THR A 48 -4.16 -9.57 4.00
CA THR A 48 -3.24 -9.96 5.08
C THR A 48 -1.78 -9.94 4.61
N GLY A 49 -0.84 -9.95 5.55
CA GLY A 49 0.58 -10.08 5.22
C GLY A 49 0.90 -11.39 4.48
N VAL A 50 0.21 -12.48 4.83
CA VAL A 50 0.35 -13.77 4.12
C VAL A 50 -0.13 -13.68 2.68
N GLU A 51 -1.28 -13.07 2.45
CA GLU A 51 -1.80 -12.84 1.09
C GLU A 51 -0.90 -11.90 0.29
N ALA A 52 -0.35 -10.86 0.92
CA ALA A 52 0.59 -9.95 0.27
C ALA A 52 1.85 -10.66 -0.26
N VAL A 53 2.35 -11.68 0.45
CA VAL A 53 3.44 -12.53 -0.04
C VAL A 53 2.99 -13.41 -1.20
N ALA A 54 1.83 -14.06 -1.08
CA ALA A 54 1.30 -14.93 -2.13
C ALA A 54 1.05 -14.17 -3.45
N GLU A 55 0.70 -12.91 -3.37
CA GLU A 55 0.43 -12.04 -4.52
C GLU A 55 1.65 -11.24 -5.00
N GLY A 56 2.81 -11.36 -4.35
CA GLY A 56 4.05 -10.70 -4.74
C GLY A 56 4.17 -9.23 -4.30
N TRP A 57 3.33 -8.78 -3.40
CA TRP A 57 3.41 -7.43 -2.84
C TRP A 57 4.39 -7.31 -1.67
N ALA A 58 4.67 -8.42 -0.99
CA ALA A 58 5.71 -8.51 0.02
C ALA A 58 6.67 -9.66 -0.28
N ASN A 59 7.92 -9.53 0.18
CA ASN A 59 8.95 -10.53 0.00
C ASN A 59 8.75 -11.73 0.94
N ALA A 60 8.35 -11.47 2.18
CA ALA A 60 8.02 -12.49 3.18
C ALA A 60 7.16 -11.92 4.31
N ALA A 61 6.45 -12.79 5.01
CA ALA A 61 5.67 -12.46 6.21
C ALA A 61 6.17 -13.29 7.39
N PHE A 62 6.22 -12.67 8.56
CA PHE A 62 6.69 -13.28 9.81
C PHE A 62 5.72 -12.95 10.95
N PRO A 63 5.63 -13.78 12.01
CA PRO A 63 5.03 -13.34 13.25
C PRO A 63 5.64 -12.01 13.73
N VAL A 64 4.84 -11.15 14.35
CA VAL A 64 5.28 -9.80 14.76
C VAL A 64 6.57 -9.85 15.60
N GLU A 65 6.66 -10.81 16.50
CA GLU A 65 7.81 -11.01 17.39
C GLU A 65 9.09 -11.47 16.67
N GLU A 66 8.98 -12.01 15.46
CA GLU A 66 10.11 -12.49 14.65
C GLU A 66 10.51 -11.47 13.56
N LEU A 67 9.64 -10.54 13.23
CA LEU A 67 9.79 -9.65 12.06
C LEU A 67 11.10 -8.86 12.08
N ASP A 68 11.40 -8.19 13.18
CA ASP A 68 12.62 -7.38 13.30
C ASP A 68 13.89 -8.21 13.13
N GLY A 69 13.92 -9.40 13.74
CA GLY A 69 15.04 -10.33 13.63
C GLY A 69 15.26 -10.80 12.19
N ALA A 70 14.16 -11.14 11.51
CA ALA A 70 14.18 -11.57 10.10
C ALA A 70 14.66 -10.46 9.16
N VAL A 71 14.13 -9.23 9.33
CA VAL A 71 14.55 -8.06 8.54
C VAL A 71 16.03 -7.76 8.75
N LEU A 72 16.51 -7.76 10.00
CA LEU A 72 17.93 -7.52 10.31
C LEU A 72 18.84 -8.59 9.72
N ALA A 73 18.40 -9.85 9.69
CA ALA A 73 19.17 -10.93 9.07
C ALA A 73 19.37 -10.68 7.56
N VAL A 74 18.32 -10.25 6.86
CA VAL A 74 18.42 -9.89 5.43
C VAL A 74 19.30 -8.64 5.24
N ALA A 75 19.12 -7.62 6.07
CA ALA A 75 19.92 -6.40 6.00
C ALA A 75 21.42 -6.67 6.16
N ARG A 76 21.80 -7.56 7.09
CA ARG A 76 23.20 -8.00 7.27
C ARG A 76 23.72 -8.71 6.01
N ARG A 77 22.95 -9.61 5.43
CA ARG A 77 23.33 -10.28 4.17
C ARG A 77 23.56 -9.29 3.02
N VAL A 78 22.74 -8.25 2.94
CA VAL A 78 22.93 -7.17 1.94
C VAL A 78 24.19 -6.37 2.25
N ALA A 79 24.48 -6.10 3.53
CA ALA A 79 25.66 -5.35 3.94
C ALA A 79 26.99 -6.07 3.64
N ASP A 80 26.96 -7.39 3.55
CA ASP A 80 28.14 -8.21 3.17
C ASP A 80 28.44 -8.19 1.66
N LEU A 81 27.56 -7.62 0.83
CA LEU A 81 27.75 -7.54 -0.61
C LEU A 81 28.53 -6.28 -1.02
N PRO A 82 29.31 -6.34 -2.13
CA PRO A 82 29.93 -5.13 -2.68
C PRO A 82 28.88 -4.07 -3.01
N THR A 83 29.03 -2.88 -2.43
CA THR A 83 28.06 -1.79 -2.53
C THR A 83 27.75 -1.40 -3.98
N GLU A 84 28.79 -1.34 -4.84
CA GLU A 84 28.65 -1.00 -6.25
C GLU A 84 27.80 -2.02 -7.02
N ILE A 85 27.90 -3.29 -6.67
CA ILE A 85 27.10 -4.36 -7.31
C ILE A 85 25.64 -4.25 -6.88
N VAL A 86 25.38 -4.03 -5.58
CA VAL A 86 24.03 -3.82 -5.07
C VAL A 86 23.38 -2.59 -5.76
N GLN A 87 24.11 -1.49 -5.89
CA GLN A 87 23.63 -0.27 -6.56
C GLN A 87 23.32 -0.52 -8.04
N MET A 88 24.19 -1.23 -8.77
CA MET A 88 23.95 -1.54 -10.17
C MET A 88 22.73 -2.44 -10.36
N ASN A 89 22.58 -3.49 -9.56
CA ASN A 89 21.42 -4.38 -9.62
C ASN A 89 20.12 -3.64 -9.30
N LYS A 90 20.11 -2.85 -8.24
CA LYS A 90 18.96 -1.99 -7.89
C LYS A 90 18.59 -1.07 -9.06
N ARG A 91 19.58 -0.38 -9.65
CA ARG A 91 19.36 0.50 -10.79
C ARG A 91 18.82 -0.25 -12.01
N ALA A 92 19.32 -1.46 -12.28
CA ALA A 92 18.84 -2.28 -13.40
C ALA A 92 17.34 -2.60 -13.25
N VAL A 93 16.91 -3.04 -12.07
CA VAL A 93 15.49 -3.34 -11.78
C VAL A 93 14.64 -2.09 -11.92
N HIS A 94 15.04 -0.96 -11.31
CA HIS A 94 14.29 0.29 -11.39
C HIS A 94 14.17 0.80 -12.83
N THR A 95 15.24 0.68 -13.63
CA THR A 95 15.22 1.09 -15.04
C THR A 95 14.22 0.24 -15.84
N GLN A 96 14.16 -1.06 -15.60
CA GLN A 96 13.16 -1.93 -16.24
C GLN A 96 11.73 -1.52 -15.86
N MET A 97 11.47 -1.23 -14.59
CA MET A 97 10.15 -0.76 -14.14
C MET A 97 9.77 0.59 -14.79
N GLU A 98 10.75 1.48 -14.99
CA GLU A 98 10.52 2.73 -15.73
C GLU A 98 10.16 2.48 -17.21
N TYR A 99 10.86 1.58 -17.88
CA TYR A 99 10.51 1.21 -19.26
C TYR A 99 9.15 0.54 -19.40
N MET A 100 8.69 -0.16 -18.36
CA MET A 100 7.34 -0.70 -18.27
C MET A 100 6.27 0.38 -17.98
N GLY A 101 6.64 1.66 -17.84
CA GLY A 101 5.72 2.77 -17.69
C GLY A 101 5.37 3.11 -16.23
N MET A 102 6.07 2.58 -15.22
CA MET A 102 5.74 2.80 -13.81
C MET A 102 5.70 4.30 -13.46
N ARG A 103 6.69 5.07 -13.89
CA ARG A 103 6.73 6.53 -13.63
C ARG A 103 5.57 7.27 -14.27
N ALA A 104 5.18 6.89 -15.51
CA ALA A 104 4.02 7.47 -16.18
C ALA A 104 2.72 7.13 -15.43
N GLY A 105 2.58 5.91 -14.95
CA GLY A 105 1.45 5.49 -14.13
C GLY A 105 1.34 6.24 -12.81
N ILE A 106 2.46 6.42 -12.10
CA ILE A 106 2.53 7.23 -10.87
C ILE A 106 2.06 8.67 -11.13
N ARG A 107 2.54 9.29 -12.22
CA ARG A 107 2.12 10.65 -12.60
C ARG A 107 0.62 10.73 -12.86
N ALA A 108 0.10 9.82 -13.68
CA ALA A 108 -1.33 9.77 -13.97
C ALA A 108 -2.18 9.54 -12.70
N GLY A 109 -1.74 8.65 -11.80
CA GLY A 109 -2.39 8.43 -10.51
C GLY A 109 -2.41 9.69 -9.65
N THR A 110 -1.30 10.45 -9.62
CA THR A 110 -1.22 11.72 -8.89
C THR A 110 -2.19 12.76 -9.44
N GLU A 111 -2.35 12.85 -10.77
CA GLU A 111 -3.31 13.74 -11.41
C GLU A 111 -4.76 13.36 -11.06
N LEU A 112 -5.08 12.05 -11.10
CA LEU A 112 -6.40 11.55 -10.69
C LEU A 112 -6.66 11.78 -9.19
N CYS A 113 -5.64 11.62 -8.35
CA CYS A 113 -5.74 11.94 -6.93
C CYS A 113 -6.09 13.43 -6.72
N ALA A 114 -5.41 14.34 -7.43
CA ALA A 114 -5.70 15.76 -7.37
C ALA A 114 -7.14 16.08 -7.80
N LEU A 115 -7.64 15.43 -8.85
CA LEU A 115 -9.05 15.55 -9.25
C LEU A 115 -10.01 15.01 -8.19
N GLY A 116 -9.68 13.88 -7.57
CA GLY A 116 -10.49 13.26 -6.51
C GLY A 116 -10.71 14.17 -5.29
N THR A 117 -9.77 15.06 -4.99
CA THR A 117 -9.92 16.03 -3.88
C THR A 117 -11.06 17.05 -4.11
N HIS A 118 -11.53 17.18 -5.33
CA HIS A 118 -12.66 18.04 -5.70
C HIS A 118 -13.99 17.29 -5.82
N SER A 119 -14.02 16.00 -5.47
CA SER A 119 -15.24 15.21 -5.51
C SER A 119 -16.23 15.59 -4.40
N SER A 120 -17.53 15.34 -4.61
CA SER A 120 -18.55 15.51 -3.56
C SER A 120 -18.29 14.60 -2.37
N ALA A 121 -17.81 13.37 -2.60
CA ALA A 121 -17.47 12.42 -1.55
C ALA A 121 -16.36 12.96 -0.62
N MET A 122 -15.34 13.61 -1.17
CA MET A 122 -14.32 14.27 -0.36
C MET A 122 -14.89 15.45 0.43
N ALA A 123 -15.77 16.27 -0.17
CA ALA A 123 -16.41 17.39 0.53
C ALA A 123 -17.26 16.89 1.71
N GLU A 124 -18.06 15.84 1.50
CA GLU A 124 -18.87 15.21 2.54
C GLU A 124 -18.01 14.63 3.68
N PHE A 125 -16.91 13.98 3.34
CA PHE A 125 -15.97 13.47 4.32
C PHE A 125 -15.34 14.58 5.16
N LEU A 126 -14.94 15.68 4.53
CA LEU A 126 -14.39 16.84 5.25
C LEU A 126 -15.40 17.51 6.18
N GLU A 127 -16.68 17.56 5.82
CA GLU A 127 -17.74 18.04 6.72
C GLU A 127 -17.90 17.12 7.94
N LYS A 128 -17.86 15.80 7.76
CA LYS A 128 -17.84 14.84 8.87
C LYS A 128 -16.62 15.06 9.78
N VAL A 129 -15.44 15.25 9.21
CA VAL A 129 -14.21 15.54 9.99
C VAL A 129 -14.36 16.80 10.82
N ARG A 130 -15.01 17.86 10.30
CA ARG A 130 -15.28 19.10 11.05
C ARG A 130 -16.27 18.89 12.20
N GLY A 131 -17.27 18.04 12.01
CA GLY A 131 -18.31 17.78 13.01
C GLY A 131 -17.90 16.80 14.11
N GLU A 132 -17.23 15.72 13.74
CA GLU A 132 -17.00 14.55 14.60
C GLU A 132 -15.51 14.30 14.89
N GLY A 133 -14.64 15.06 14.24
CA GLY A 133 -13.18 14.82 14.26
C GLY A 133 -12.76 13.72 13.30
N LEU A 134 -11.45 13.65 13.04
CA LEU A 134 -10.89 12.68 12.07
C LEU A 134 -11.18 11.23 12.45
N THR A 135 -11.05 10.87 13.72
CA THR A 135 -11.26 9.49 14.17
C THR A 135 -12.71 9.05 13.97
N GLY A 136 -13.68 9.89 14.34
CA GLY A 136 -15.12 9.62 14.13
C GLY A 136 -15.44 9.44 12.65
N ALA A 137 -15.01 10.39 11.82
CA ALA A 137 -15.23 10.32 10.37
C ALA A 137 -14.63 9.07 9.72
N LEU A 138 -13.45 8.62 10.18
CA LEU A 138 -12.82 7.38 9.70
C LEU A 138 -13.57 6.12 10.16
N GLN A 139 -14.07 6.10 11.40
CA GLN A 139 -14.88 5.00 11.91
C GLN A 139 -16.18 4.87 11.11
N ASP A 140 -16.89 5.98 10.90
CA ASP A 140 -18.11 6.01 10.10
C ASP A 140 -17.90 5.52 8.67
N ARG A 141 -16.78 5.89 8.07
CA ARG A 141 -16.40 5.42 6.73
C ARG A 141 -16.22 3.90 6.68
N ASP A 142 -15.54 3.34 7.66
CA ASP A 142 -15.07 1.95 7.63
C ASP A 142 -16.10 0.97 8.22
N LEU A 143 -16.99 1.44 9.12
CA LEU A 143 -18.00 0.63 9.79
C LEU A 143 -18.90 -0.20 8.82
N PRO A 144 -19.41 0.34 7.71
CA PRO A 144 -20.25 -0.43 6.78
C PRO A 144 -19.53 -1.59 6.09
N PHE A 145 -18.19 -1.57 6.10
CA PHE A 145 -17.34 -2.58 5.43
C PHE A 145 -16.78 -3.62 6.40
N GLY A 146 -17.13 -3.55 7.70
CA GLY A 146 -16.59 -4.45 8.72
C GLY A 146 -15.06 -4.37 8.83
N ASP A 147 -14.50 -3.16 8.75
CA ASP A 147 -13.07 -2.96 8.69
C ASP A 147 -12.36 -3.36 9.99
N TYR A 148 -11.09 -3.69 9.86
CA TYR A 148 -10.17 -4.17 10.90
C TYR A 148 -10.03 -3.25 12.13
N ARG A 149 -10.52 -2.02 12.08
CA ARG A 149 -10.51 -1.11 13.22
C ARG A 149 -11.56 -1.38 14.28
N THR A 150 -12.56 -2.21 13.97
CA THR A 150 -13.61 -2.58 14.92
C THR A 150 -13.15 -3.63 15.94
N ASP A 151 -12.03 -4.33 15.67
CA ASP A 151 -11.51 -5.39 16.53
C ASP A 151 -10.47 -4.91 17.55
N GLN A 152 -10.23 -3.59 17.64
CA GLN A 152 -9.32 -3.00 18.63
C GLN A 152 -10.10 -2.38 19.80
N GLY A 153 -10.81 -3.23 20.52
CA GLY A 153 -11.37 -2.92 21.82
C GLY A 153 -10.41 -3.26 22.94
#